data_d2d857d93893b4c82eecb3f132209e19
#
_entry.id   d2d857d93893b4c82eecb3f132209e19
#
_cell.length_a   1.000
_cell.length_b   1.000
_cell.length_c   1.000
_cell.angle_alpha   90.00
_cell.angle_beta   90.00
_cell.angle_gamma   90.00
#
_symmetry.space_group_name_H-M   'P 1'
#
loop_
_entity.id
_entity.type
_entity.pdbx_description
1 polymer ?
#
loop_
_entity_poly.entity_id
_entity_poly.type
_entity_poly.pdbx_seq_one_letter_code
_entity_poly.pdbx_strand_id
1 'polypeptide(L)'
;MKVKEIGKYFMLAVISMAILYVWYPAVGVTDLGNWNHGMRNALAGVIFVFAAQLVTGRSLFHPSWRPGLVIFYLWLGAFSYIQAKSGGNWGIRVEALNNDVLTLMPVLVLTFLMEYIGSLCQKIRLLLRIFNFLLIGYLSLSVFVYMTYYRIFGAGFTSTDMISVLLTNSKEAMEFLQSHLGFSSLAVVLVLFAVYMIFIGRLIVKGSRINEDRGVTSTALVKKVIIAVLTIAALVTIAHWIPRIFPAWPYHVAHKYLIRAKAAMAKHDENMEKFHFIGNAPDKMQGTIIVVIGESANRNHMKAFNPAYPAETTPWLSSQKDNADFYLLKNTYSCYPLTEKSLSMALTNLNQYNGVDRNDMITITDVANKVGYNSYFISNQAPSPGNMTLALVSGSSKKSFTTTHPGGDDMKVMDYLKMVPKTECNFIVIHLEGSHDRYRDRIPPDFDRIHVDGNSEKVDDYDSSIKYTDEVLKNIYQYAKDNLNLEAMVYFGDHGEDMVRFHGDGIFTWDMIHSPCFVYLSSKYKNNHSAVANNLRVNENRIFTNDLVYDMVCGIMGRSIMNMILYMIFPRSIMV
;
A
#
# COMPACT_ATOMS: atom_id res chain seq x y z
N MET A 1 -28.48 22.38 -42.20
CA MET A 1 -27.42 21.36 -42.37
C MET A 1 -27.97 20.27 -43.28
N LYS A 2 -27.20 19.80 -44.29
CA LYS A 2 -27.68 18.77 -45.21
C LYS A 2 -27.73 17.41 -44.48
N VAL A 3 -28.75 16.57 -44.76
CA VAL A 3 -28.95 15.25 -44.12
C VAL A 3 -27.68 14.38 -44.15
N LYS A 4 -26.91 14.45 -45.23
CA LYS A 4 -25.59 13.76 -45.36
C LYS A 4 -24.57 14.18 -44.28
N GLU A 5 -24.57 15.41 -43.83
CA GLU A 5 -23.68 15.92 -42.77
C GLU A 5 -24.09 15.41 -41.41
N ILE A 6 -25.39 15.32 -41.13
CA ILE A 6 -25.93 14.75 -39.90
C ILE A 6 -25.53 13.29 -39.77
N GLY A 7 -25.72 12.49 -40.84
CA GLY A 7 -25.33 11.09 -40.88
C GLY A 7 -23.82 10.88 -40.66
N LYS A 8 -23.01 11.75 -41.28
CA LYS A 8 -21.54 11.70 -41.08
C LYS A 8 -21.15 11.97 -39.60
N TYR A 9 -21.74 12.97 -38.95
CA TYR A 9 -21.43 13.27 -37.56
C TYR A 9 -21.85 12.15 -36.61
N PHE A 10 -23.02 11.56 -36.85
CA PHE A 10 -23.48 10.40 -36.10
C PHE A 10 -22.55 9.19 -36.27
N MET A 11 -22.20 8.89 -37.52
CA MET A 11 -21.31 7.75 -37.82
C MET A 11 -19.92 7.92 -37.17
N LEU A 12 -19.37 9.15 -37.17
CA LEU A 12 -18.09 9.43 -36.50
C LEU A 12 -18.17 9.28 -34.99
N ALA A 13 -19.27 9.71 -34.36
CA ALA A 13 -19.49 9.49 -32.95
C ALA A 13 -19.62 8.00 -32.61
N VAL A 14 -20.34 7.23 -33.44
CA VAL A 14 -20.48 5.77 -33.29
C VAL A 14 -19.12 5.08 -33.46
N ILE A 15 -18.32 5.44 -34.48
CA ILE A 15 -17.01 4.84 -34.72
C ILE A 15 -16.07 5.10 -33.54
N SER A 16 -16.06 6.30 -32.97
CA SER A 16 -15.22 6.61 -31.80
C SER A 16 -15.55 5.72 -30.60
N MET A 17 -16.82 5.32 -30.45
CA MET A 17 -17.25 4.41 -29.41
C MET A 17 -17.08 2.94 -29.78
N ALA A 18 -17.24 2.59 -31.07
CA ALA A 18 -16.99 1.23 -31.54
C ALA A 18 -15.54 0.77 -31.31
N ILE A 19 -14.57 1.68 -31.35
CA ILE A 19 -13.18 1.41 -30.99
C ILE A 19 -13.08 0.88 -29.56
N LEU A 20 -13.87 1.41 -28.61
CA LEU A 20 -13.90 0.91 -27.24
C LEU A 20 -14.41 -0.54 -27.18
N TYR A 21 -15.42 -0.90 -27.98
CA TYR A 21 -15.96 -2.26 -28.03
C TYR A 21 -14.95 -3.28 -28.57
N VAL A 22 -14.11 -2.88 -29.51
CA VAL A 22 -13.01 -3.72 -29.99
C VAL A 22 -11.90 -3.81 -28.95
N TRP A 23 -11.67 -2.73 -28.23
CA TRP A 23 -10.63 -2.66 -27.20
C TRP A 23 -10.97 -3.50 -25.96
N TYR A 24 -12.22 -3.49 -25.49
CA TYR A 24 -12.65 -4.27 -24.31
C TYR A 24 -12.32 -5.78 -24.43
N PRO A 25 -12.70 -6.48 -25.50
CA PRO A 25 -12.30 -7.88 -25.69
C PRO A 25 -10.79 -8.05 -25.87
N ALA A 26 -10.12 -7.13 -26.56
CA ALA A 26 -8.68 -7.19 -26.79
C ALA A 26 -7.87 -7.11 -25.48
N VAL A 27 -8.40 -6.43 -24.48
CA VAL A 27 -7.83 -6.41 -23.10
C VAL A 27 -8.42 -7.49 -22.19
N GLY A 28 -9.21 -8.43 -22.75
CA GLY A 28 -9.67 -9.63 -22.06
C GLY A 28 -10.98 -9.47 -21.26
N VAL A 29 -11.79 -8.44 -21.51
CA VAL A 29 -13.12 -8.27 -20.88
C VAL A 29 -14.14 -9.12 -21.65
N THR A 30 -14.53 -10.25 -21.09
CA THR A 30 -15.43 -11.23 -21.74
C THR A 30 -16.78 -11.41 -21.07
N ASP A 31 -17.05 -10.75 -19.93
CA ASP A 31 -18.30 -10.90 -19.19
C ASP A 31 -19.44 -10.08 -19.80
N LEU A 32 -20.46 -10.78 -20.32
CA LEU A 32 -21.64 -10.21 -20.97
C LEU A 32 -22.56 -9.41 -20.02
N GLY A 33 -22.56 -9.68 -18.72
CA GLY A 33 -23.39 -8.96 -17.74
C GLY A 33 -22.96 -7.48 -17.62
N ASN A 34 -21.69 -7.23 -17.69
CA ASN A 34 -21.09 -5.90 -17.63
C ASN A 34 -21.13 -5.14 -18.98
N TRP A 35 -21.35 -5.84 -20.09
CA TRP A 35 -21.52 -5.25 -21.42
C TRP A 35 -22.71 -4.29 -21.49
N ASN A 36 -23.82 -4.61 -20.80
CA ASN A 36 -25.01 -3.75 -20.78
C ASN A 36 -24.74 -2.38 -20.14
N HIS A 37 -23.90 -2.34 -19.09
CA HIS A 37 -23.47 -1.07 -18.49
C HIS A 37 -22.50 -0.32 -19.42
N GLY A 38 -21.53 -1.00 -20.01
CA GLY A 38 -20.61 -0.44 -20.98
C GLY A 38 -21.33 0.12 -22.21
N MET A 39 -22.33 -0.60 -22.75
CA MET A 39 -23.14 -0.14 -23.88
C MET A 39 -23.92 1.16 -23.57
N ARG A 40 -24.55 1.24 -22.41
CA ARG A 40 -25.28 2.46 -21.99
C ARG A 40 -24.34 3.65 -21.87
N ASN A 41 -23.16 3.46 -21.32
CA ASN A 41 -22.16 4.50 -21.14
C ASN A 41 -21.58 4.96 -22.49
N ALA A 42 -21.31 4.01 -23.39
CA ALA A 42 -20.87 4.32 -24.75
C ALA A 42 -21.97 5.07 -25.54
N LEU A 43 -23.22 4.67 -25.41
CA LEU A 43 -24.35 5.35 -26.05
C LEU A 43 -24.50 6.79 -25.53
N ALA A 44 -24.39 7.00 -24.22
CA ALA A 44 -24.39 8.33 -23.63
C ALA A 44 -23.25 9.20 -24.19
N GLY A 45 -22.04 8.62 -24.32
CA GLY A 45 -20.90 9.28 -24.95
C GLY A 45 -21.12 9.62 -26.42
N VAL A 46 -21.73 8.69 -27.21
CA VAL A 46 -22.11 8.94 -28.61
C VAL A 46 -23.05 10.12 -28.71
N ILE A 47 -24.10 10.16 -27.88
CA ILE A 47 -25.08 11.25 -27.86
C ILE A 47 -24.41 12.57 -27.53
N PHE A 48 -23.51 12.57 -26.56
CA PHE A 48 -22.82 13.80 -26.11
C PHE A 48 -21.87 14.35 -27.17
N VAL A 49 -21.05 13.52 -27.80
CA VAL A 49 -20.16 13.90 -28.91
C VAL A 49 -20.96 14.32 -30.13
N PHE A 50 -22.03 13.61 -30.46
CA PHE A 50 -22.88 13.91 -31.58
C PHE A 50 -23.58 15.28 -31.40
N ALA A 51 -24.15 15.55 -30.23
CA ALA A 51 -24.77 16.83 -29.90
C ALA A 51 -23.76 17.99 -30.05
N ALA A 52 -22.55 17.85 -29.57
CA ALA A 52 -21.50 18.86 -29.71
C ALA A 52 -21.12 19.11 -31.18
N GLN A 53 -21.02 18.07 -32.01
CA GLN A 53 -20.78 18.21 -33.47
C GLN A 53 -21.94 18.92 -34.16
N LEU A 54 -23.19 18.56 -33.87
CA LEU A 54 -24.38 19.16 -34.45
C LEU A 54 -24.46 20.65 -34.16
N VAL A 55 -24.32 21.01 -32.88
CA VAL A 55 -24.48 22.39 -32.43
C VAL A 55 -23.37 23.29 -32.96
N THR A 56 -22.14 22.81 -33.00
CA THR A 56 -20.99 23.59 -33.47
C THR A 56 -20.81 23.58 -34.99
N GLY A 57 -21.37 22.56 -35.67
CA GLY A 57 -21.16 22.32 -37.10
C GLY A 57 -19.74 21.79 -37.41
N ARG A 58 -19.01 21.25 -36.43
CA ARG A 58 -17.64 20.78 -36.56
C ARG A 58 -17.55 19.29 -36.34
N SER A 59 -17.08 18.58 -37.36
CA SER A 59 -16.88 17.11 -37.26
C SER A 59 -15.78 16.75 -36.28
N LEU A 60 -15.78 15.53 -35.81
CA LEU A 60 -14.77 14.97 -34.89
C LEU A 60 -13.33 15.05 -35.47
N PHE A 61 -13.15 15.12 -36.78
CA PHE A 61 -11.86 15.36 -37.43
C PHE A 61 -11.35 16.81 -37.35
N HIS A 62 -12.18 17.72 -36.88
CA HIS A 62 -11.76 19.13 -36.75
C HIS A 62 -10.60 19.22 -35.73
N PRO A 63 -9.56 20.04 -36.00
CA PRO A 63 -8.39 20.13 -35.13
C PRO A 63 -8.64 20.45 -33.66
N SER A 64 -9.74 21.13 -33.35
CA SER A 64 -10.13 21.44 -31.96
C SER A 64 -10.46 20.23 -31.10
N TRP A 65 -10.76 19.07 -31.69
CA TRP A 65 -11.00 17.82 -30.95
C TRP A 65 -9.71 17.10 -30.56
N ARG A 66 -8.61 17.38 -31.26
CA ARG A 66 -7.36 16.61 -31.14
C ARG A 66 -6.79 16.57 -29.71
N PRO A 67 -6.72 17.67 -28.96
CA PRO A 67 -6.20 17.62 -27.60
C PRO A 67 -6.99 16.66 -26.69
N GLY A 68 -8.33 16.73 -26.76
CA GLY A 68 -9.22 15.84 -26.02
C GLY A 68 -9.14 14.39 -26.47
N LEU A 69 -9.01 14.12 -27.78
CA LEU A 69 -8.85 12.76 -28.32
C LEU A 69 -7.53 12.14 -27.87
N VAL A 70 -6.44 12.90 -27.82
CA VAL A 70 -5.13 12.38 -27.38
C VAL A 70 -5.22 11.94 -25.94
N ILE A 71 -5.73 12.74 -25.02
CA ILE A 71 -5.83 12.32 -23.61
C ILE A 71 -6.84 11.19 -23.42
N PHE A 72 -7.95 11.22 -24.15
CA PHE A 72 -8.96 10.15 -24.09
C PHE A 72 -8.38 8.77 -24.42
N TYR A 73 -7.70 8.66 -25.56
CA TYR A 73 -7.09 7.36 -25.95
C TYR A 73 -5.84 7.02 -25.17
N LEU A 74 -5.04 8.00 -24.75
CA LEU A 74 -3.89 7.76 -23.88
C LEU A 74 -4.32 7.15 -22.55
N TRP A 75 -5.35 7.74 -21.93
CA TRP A 75 -5.87 7.27 -20.65
C TRP A 75 -6.45 5.86 -20.76
N LEU A 76 -7.42 5.67 -21.66
CA LEU A 76 -8.06 4.37 -21.82
C LEU A 76 -7.06 3.30 -22.22
N GLY A 77 -6.11 3.60 -23.11
CA GLY A 77 -5.07 2.66 -23.54
C GLY A 77 -4.18 2.24 -22.36
N ALA A 78 -3.71 3.19 -21.56
CA ALA A 78 -2.81 2.90 -20.45
C ALA A 78 -3.52 2.14 -19.31
N PHE A 79 -4.63 2.68 -18.82
CA PHE A 79 -5.32 2.10 -17.65
C PHE A 79 -5.95 0.75 -17.96
N SER A 80 -6.63 0.60 -19.09
CA SER A 80 -7.21 -0.71 -19.47
C SER A 80 -6.15 -1.78 -19.68
N TYR A 81 -5.01 -1.42 -20.29
CA TYR A 81 -3.88 -2.35 -20.47
C TYR A 81 -3.33 -2.82 -19.12
N ILE A 82 -3.04 -1.89 -18.22
CA ILE A 82 -2.51 -2.19 -16.90
C ILE A 82 -3.51 -3.04 -16.11
N GLN A 83 -4.78 -2.67 -16.10
CA GLN A 83 -5.82 -3.44 -15.42
C GLN A 83 -5.95 -4.86 -15.98
N ALA A 84 -5.87 -5.04 -17.28
CA ALA A 84 -5.90 -6.36 -17.90
C ALA A 84 -4.72 -7.24 -17.49
N LYS A 85 -3.54 -6.65 -17.31
CA LYS A 85 -2.30 -7.37 -16.95
C LYS A 85 -2.12 -7.62 -15.45
N SER A 86 -2.72 -6.80 -14.59
CA SER A 86 -2.51 -6.84 -13.13
C SER A 86 -3.20 -8.01 -12.40
N GLY A 87 -3.84 -8.94 -13.08
CA GLY A 87 -4.32 -10.19 -12.47
C GLY A 87 -5.55 -10.11 -11.52
N GLY A 88 -6.10 -8.94 -11.17
CA GLY A 88 -7.18 -8.75 -10.21
C GLY A 88 -8.57 -9.25 -10.63
N ASN A 89 -9.58 -9.09 -9.76
CA ASN A 89 -10.99 -9.49 -10.01
C ASN A 89 -11.59 -8.72 -11.22
N TRP A 90 -12.14 -9.46 -12.19
CA TRP A 90 -12.70 -8.94 -13.44
C TRP A 90 -13.83 -7.92 -13.25
N GLY A 91 -14.72 -8.14 -12.28
CA GLY A 91 -15.84 -7.23 -11.99
C GLY A 91 -15.37 -5.82 -11.60
N ILE A 92 -14.36 -5.73 -10.73
CA ILE A 92 -13.77 -4.45 -10.29
C ILE A 92 -13.10 -3.71 -11.45
N ARG A 93 -12.46 -4.44 -12.37
CA ARG A 93 -11.79 -3.86 -13.53
C ARG A 93 -12.76 -3.23 -14.52
N VAL A 94 -13.87 -3.91 -14.79
CA VAL A 94 -14.90 -3.39 -15.69
C VAL A 94 -15.58 -2.17 -15.10
N GLU A 95 -15.84 -2.14 -13.80
CA GLU A 95 -16.39 -0.97 -13.12
C GLU A 95 -15.43 0.23 -13.20
N ALA A 96 -14.13 0.03 -12.95
CA ALA A 96 -13.12 1.07 -13.08
C ALA A 96 -13.07 1.63 -14.50
N LEU A 97 -13.05 0.77 -15.52
CA LEU A 97 -13.03 1.18 -16.92
C LEU A 97 -14.31 1.95 -17.32
N ASN A 98 -15.47 1.54 -16.80
CA ASN A 98 -16.72 2.27 -16.99
C ASN A 98 -16.67 3.68 -16.37
N ASN A 99 -16.08 3.83 -15.18
CA ASN A 99 -15.88 5.11 -14.52
C ASN A 99 -14.92 6.01 -15.32
N ASP A 100 -13.87 5.44 -15.90
CA ASP A 100 -12.95 6.14 -16.78
C ASP A 100 -13.66 6.68 -18.03
N VAL A 101 -14.46 5.86 -18.71
CA VAL A 101 -15.23 6.29 -19.90
C VAL A 101 -16.23 7.39 -19.55
N LEU A 102 -16.97 7.25 -18.44
CA LEU A 102 -17.95 8.24 -17.98
C LEU A 102 -17.31 9.58 -17.59
N THR A 103 -16.04 9.56 -17.21
CA THR A 103 -15.26 10.79 -16.93
C THR A 103 -14.69 11.39 -18.20
N LEU A 104 -14.06 10.59 -19.03
CA LEU A 104 -13.29 11.07 -20.17
C LEU A 104 -14.14 11.53 -21.36
N MET A 105 -15.36 11.00 -21.53
CA MET A 105 -16.27 11.48 -22.57
C MET A 105 -16.69 12.94 -22.37
N PRO A 106 -17.17 13.35 -21.18
CA PRO A 106 -17.40 14.76 -20.87
C PRO A 106 -16.14 15.61 -20.98
N VAL A 107 -14.96 15.08 -20.59
CA VAL A 107 -13.67 15.79 -20.75
C VAL A 107 -13.39 16.05 -22.24
N LEU A 108 -13.56 15.05 -23.10
CA LEU A 108 -13.38 15.18 -24.55
C LEU A 108 -14.28 16.28 -25.12
N VAL A 109 -15.56 16.32 -24.73
CA VAL A 109 -16.50 17.32 -25.19
C VAL A 109 -16.18 18.71 -24.59
N LEU A 110 -15.83 18.75 -23.30
CA LEU A 110 -15.50 20.01 -22.61
C LEU A 110 -14.28 20.69 -23.23
N THR A 111 -13.20 19.92 -23.45
CA THR A 111 -11.97 20.46 -24.08
C THR A 111 -12.24 21.04 -25.46
N PHE A 112 -13.07 20.35 -26.26
CA PHE A 112 -13.52 20.85 -27.56
C PHE A 112 -14.38 22.10 -27.43
N LEU A 113 -15.39 22.12 -26.54
CA LEU A 113 -16.27 23.27 -26.36
C LEU A 113 -15.52 24.52 -25.88
N MET A 114 -14.51 24.36 -25.03
CA MET A 114 -13.64 25.44 -24.58
C MET A 114 -12.88 26.08 -25.75
N GLU A 115 -12.32 25.28 -26.65
CA GLU A 115 -11.69 25.77 -27.87
C GLU A 115 -12.71 26.49 -28.78
N TYR A 116 -13.91 25.94 -28.88
CA TYR A 116 -14.98 26.55 -29.65
C TYR A 116 -15.44 27.89 -29.05
N ILE A 117 -15.71 27.97 -27.75
CA ILE A 117 -16.10 29.18 -27.03
C ILE A 117 -14.99 30.24 -27.13
N GLY A 118 -13.73 29.84 -26.95
CA GLY A 118 -12.56 30.69 -27.12
C GLY A 118 -12.45 31.29 -28.53
N SER A 119 -12.95 30.59 -29.58
CA SER A 119 -13.02 31.12 -30.93
C SER A 119 -14.13 32.17 -31.10
N LEU A 120 -15.19 32.12 -30.31
CA LEU A 120 -16.30 33.10 -30.31
C LEU A 120 -15.99 34.34 -29.48
N CYS A 121 -15.20 34.21 -28.41
CA CYS A 121 -14.91 35.30 -27.49
C CYS A 121 -13.39 35.42 -27.24
N GLN A 122 -12.76 36.39 -27.91
CA GLN A 122 -11.32 36.59 -27.84
C GLN A 122 -10.84 36.95 -26.42
N LYS A 123 -11.67 37.69 -25.64
CA LYS A 123 -11.32 38.18 -24.30
C LYS A 123 -11.02 37.04 -23.30
N ILE A 124 -11.71 35.90 -23.41
CA ILE A 124 -11.54 34.76 -22.50
C ILE A 124 -10.75 33.61 -23.11
N ARG A 125 -10.34 33.74 -24.37
CA ARG A 125 -9.63 32.68 -25.11
C ARG A 125 -8.39 32.15 -24.38
N LEU A 126 -7.55 33.07 -23.91
CA LEU A 126 -6.32 32.68 -23.19
C LEU A 126 -6.64 31.91 -21.91
N LEU A 127 -7.63 32.38 -21.15
CA LEU A 127 -8.06 31.71 -19.93
C LEU A 127 -8.55 30.27 -20.22
N LEU A 128 -9.37 30.09 -21.25
CA LEU A 128 -9.89 28.78 -21.65
C LEU A 128 -8.79 27.85 -22.15
N ARG A 129 -7.78 28.37 -22.87
CA ARG A 129 -6.59 27.60 -23.29
C ARG A 129 -5.75 27.14 -22.08
N ILE A 130 -5.51 28.03 -21.13
CA ILE A 130 -4.78 27.69 -19.89
C ILE A 130 -5.55 26.61 -19.13
N PHE A 131 -6.86 26.76 -18.98
CA PHE A 131 -7.68 25.76 -18.32
C PHE A 131 -7.61 24.39 -19.02
N ASN A 132 -7.78 24.38 -20.36
CA ASN A 132 -7.63 23.16 -21.16
C ASN A 132 -6.25 22.51 -20.98
N PHE A 133 -5.20 23.31 -21.01
CA PHE A 133 -3.84 22.84 -20.84
C PHE A 133 -3.62 22.21 -19.44
N LEU A 134 -4.12 22.87 -18.39
CA LEU A 134 -4.02 22.37 -17.02
C LEU A 134 -4.87 21.12 -16.79
N LEU A 135 -6.09 21.06 -17.32
CA LEU A 135 -6.97 19.90 -17.22
C LEU A 135 -6.33 18.65 -17.89
N ILE A 136 -5.87 18.83 -19.14
CA ILE A 136 -5.21 17.76 -19.88
C ILE A 136 -3.88 17.40 -19.18
N GLY A 137 -3.15 18.38 -18.68
CA GLY A 137 -1.90 18.18 -17.93
C GLY A 137 -2.09 17.32 -16.67
N TYR A 138 -3.11 17.63 -15.86
CA TYR A 138 -3.46 16.85 -14.68
C TYR A 138 -3.80 15.38 -15.02
N LEU A 139 -4.67 15.19 -16.00
CA LEU A 139 -5.05 13.84 -16.43
C LEU A 139 -3.84 13.08 -17.03
N SER A 140 -3.01 13.75 -17.82
CA SER A 140 -1.83 13.12 -18.41
C SER A 140 -0.77 12.78 -17.37
N LEU A 141 -0.54 13.65 -16.38
CA LEU A 141 0.35 13.37 -15.26
C LEU A 141 -0.08 12.12 -14.50
N SER A 142 -1.39 11.95 -14.28
CA SER A 142 -1.96 10.75 -13.66
C SER A 142 -1.61 9.49 -14.46
N VAL A 143 -1.68 9.54 -15.80
CA VAL A 143 -1.29 8.41 -16.66
C VAL A 143 0.21 8.11 -16.53
N PHE A 144 1.07 9.13 -16.59
CA PHE A 144 2.52 8.95 -16.48
C PHE A 144 2.92 8.35 -15.14
N VAL A 145 2.34 8.83 -14.04
CA VAL A 145 2.57 8.29 -12.69
C VAL A 145 2.13 6.82 -12.62
N TYR A 146 0.93 6.51 -13.10
CA TYR A 146 0.39 5.16 -13.06
C TYR A 146 1.19 4.17 -13.91
N MET A 147 1.61 4.58 -15.11
CA MET A 147 2.46 3.76 -15.98
C MET A 147 3.86 3.55 -15.39
N THR A 148 4.43 4.57 -14.75
CA THR A 148 5.73 4.45 -14.07
C THR A 148 5.63 3.47 -12.90
N TYR A 149 4.59 3.57 -12.09
CA TYR A 149 4.30 2.62 -11.02
C TYR A 149 4.18 1.19 -11.55
N TYR A 150 3.38 1.00 -12.59
CA TYR A 150 3.24 -0.32 -13.24
C TYR A 150 4.56 -0.87 -13.77
N ARG A 151 5.42 -0.02 -14.32
CA ARG A 151 6.75 -0.43 -14.82
C ARG A 151 7.64 -0.95 -13.69
N ILE A 152 7.53 -0.38 -12.50
CA ILE A 152 8.32 -0.77 -11.33
C ILE A 152 7.76 -2.07 -10.72
N PHE A 153 6.47 -2.11 -10.42
CA PHE A 153 5.86 -3.19 -9.62
C PHE A 153 5.17 -4.27 -10.47
N GLY A 154 4.93 -4.03 -11.76
CA GLY A 154 4.14 -4.93 -12.62
C GLY A 154 2.66 -5.02 -12.24
N ALA A 155 2.18 -4.10 -11.40
CA ALA A 155 0.84 -4.08 -10.83
C ALA A 155 0.16 -2.72 -11.00
N GLY A 156 -1.18 -2.71 -10.91
CA GLY A 156 -1.96 -1.47 -10.83
C GLY A 156 -1.82 -0.85 -9.44
N PHE A 157 -1.80 0.49 -9.39
CA PHE A 157 -1.74 1.26 -8.15
C PHE A 157 -3.06 1.13 -7.36
N THR A 158 -2.97 0.74 -6.10
CA THR A 158 -4.13 0.48 -5.22
C THR A 158 -4.36 1.59 -4.20
N SER A 159 -5.45 1.50 -3.45
CA SER A 159 -5.70 2.40 -2.31
C SER A 159 -4.73 2.16 -1.16
N THR A 160 -4.16 0.99 -1.05
CA THR A 160 -3.16 0.67 -0.04
C THR A 160 -1.82 1.32 -0.38
N ASP A 161 -1.42 1.28 -1.66
CA ASP A 161 -0.24 2.03 -2.11
C ASP A 161 -0.40 3.54 -1.86
N MET A 162 -1.61 4.07 -2.01
CA MET A 162 -1.90 5.46 -1.66
C MET A 162 -1.77 5.72 -0.16
N ILE A 163 -2.15 4.77 0.69
CA ILE A 163 -1.89 4.85 2.13
C ILE A 163 -0.37 4.98 2.35
N SER A 164 0.43 4.08 1.79
CA SER A 164 1.89 4.13 1.90
C SER A 164 2.45 5.48 1.44
N VAL A 165 2.01 6.00 0.28
CA VAL A 165 2.43 7.33 -0.22
C VAL A 165 2.07 8.46 0.74
N LEU A 166 0.86 8.43 1.35
CA LEU A 166 0.43 9.48 2.29
C LEU A 166 1.16 9.41 3.63
N LEU A 167 1.78 8.29 3.93
CA LEU A 167 2.43 7.99 5.19
C LEU A 167 3.97 8.06 5.11
N THR A 168 4.51 8.01 3.89
CA THR A 168 5.93 8.10 3.59
C THR A 168 6.50 9.44 4.01
N ASN A 169 7.63 9.43 4.69
CA ASN A 169 8.41 10.62 4.98
C ASN A 169 9.36 10.99 3.82
N SER A 170 9.96 12.18 3.87
CA SER A 170 10.83 12.67 2.78
C SER A 170 12.08 11.81 2.54
N LYS A 171 12.61 11.17 3.59
CA LYS A 171 13.77 10.28 3.48
C LYS A 171 13.39 8.99 2.76
N GLU A 172 12.35 8.32 3.20
CA GLU A 172 11.82 7.11 2.56
C GLU A 172 11.40 7.38 1.10
N ALA A 173 10.72 8.52 0.83
CA ALA A 173 10.37 8.90 -0.53
C ALA A 173 11.61 9.04 -1.44
N MET A 174 12.70 9.62 -0.92
CA MET A 174 13.94 9.75 -1.66
C MET A 174 14.64 8.40 -1.85
N GLU A 175 14.66 7.56 -0.82
CA GLU A 175 15.19 6.20 -0.90
C GLU A 175 14.43 5.38 -1.93
N PHE A 176 13.10 5.44 -1.91
CA PHE A 176 12.23 4.78 -2.90
C PHE A 176 12.54 5.24 -4.34
N LEU A 177 12.64 6.56 -4.56
CA LEU A 177 12.97 7.09 -5.89
C LEU A 177 14.35 6.63 -6.38
N GLN A 178 15.32 6.52 -5.48
CA GLN A 178 16.67 6.08 -5.83
C GLN A 178 16.74 4.58 -6.13
N SER A 179 16.09 3.75 -5.31
CA SER A 179 16.17 2.29 -5.42
C SER A 179 15.33 1.73 -6.57
N HIS A 180 14.12 2.24 -6.75
CA HIS A 180 13.17 1.67 -7.72
C HIS A 180 13.17 2.36 -9.07
N LEU A 181 13.37 3.66 -9.13
CA LEU A 181 13.31 4.42 -10.38
C LEU A 181 14.69 4.85 -10.87
N GLY A 182 15.56 5.29 -9.97
CA GLY A 182 16.82 5.95 -10.29
C GLY A 182 16.63 7.36 -10.85
N PHE A 183 17.55 8.26 -10.58
CA PHE A 183 17.44 9.66 -11.04
C PHE A 183 17.48 9.81 -12.56
N SER A 184 18.20 8.93 -13.27
CA SER A 184 18.24 8.92 -14.74
C SER A 184 16.88 8.56 -15.34
N SER A 185 16.21 7.53 -14.82
CA SER A 185 14.88 7.12 -15.29
C SER A 185 13.82 8.18 -14.95
N LEU A 186 13.89 8.77 -13.77
CA LEU A 186 13.03 9.89 -13.38
C LEU A 186 13.20 11.07 -14.35
N ALA A 187 14.45 11.45 -14.68
CA ALA A 187 14.72 12.51 -15.65
C ALA A 187 14.14 12.19 -17.02
N VAL A 188 14.26 10.95 -17.49
CA VAL A 188 13.66 10.52 -18.77
C VAL A 188 12.14 10.67 -18.73
N VAL A 189 11.47 10.22 -17.67
CA VAL A 189 10.00 10.36 -17.52
C VAL A 189 9.58 11.83 -17.54
N LEU A 190 10.29 12.70 -16.82
CA LEU A 190 10.01 14.14 -16.79
C LEU A 190 10.21 14.80 -18.14
N VAL A 191 11.28 14.44 -18.88
CA VAL A 191 11.53 14.94 -20.24
C VAL A 191 10.43 14.47 -21.18
N LEU A 192 10.04 13.20 -21.15
CA LEU A 192 8.95 12.69 -21.98
C LEU A 192 7.63 13.39 -21.67
N PHE A 193 7.32 13.61 -20.41
CA PHE A 193 6.13 14.37 -20.01
C PHE A 193 6.19 15.82 -20.50
N ALA A 194 7.32 16.50 -20.37
CA ALA A 194 7.51 17.86 -20.86
C ALA A 194 7.34 17.95 -22.39
N VAL A 195 7.94 17.03 -23.16
CA VAL A 195 7.78 16.95 -24.61
C VAL A 195 6.31 16.71 -24.99
N TYR A 196 5.63 15.80 -24.30
CA TYR A 196 4.22 15.56 -24.47
C TYR A 196 3.38 16.81 -24.20
N MET A 197 3.64 17.55 -23.11
CA MET A 197 2.92 18.78 -22.78
C MET A 197 3.16 19.89 -23.80
N ILE A 198 4.37 20.02 -24.34
CA ILE A 198 4.67 20.94 -25.46
C ILE A 198 3.85 20.54 -26.69
N PHE A 199 3.73 19.25 -26.99
CA PHE A 199 2.90 18.76 -28.09
C PHE A 199 1.42 19.10 -27.88
N ILE A 200 0.85 18.88 -26.69
CA ILE A 200 -0.53 19.25 -26.33
C ILE A 200 -0.73 20.76 -26.47
N GLY A 201 0.17 21.57 -25.94
CA GLY A 201 0.12 23.04 -26.09
C GLY A 201 0.05 23.49 -27.54
N ARG A 202 0.86 22.86 -28.42
CA ARG A 202 0.81 23.13 -29.87
C ARG A 202 -0.52 22.71 -30.50
N LEU A 203 -1.12 21.59 -30.07
CA LEU A 203 -2.44 21.17 -30.57
C LEU A 203 -3.54 22.14 -30.15
N ILE A 204 -3.54 22.62 -28.90
CA ILE A 204 -4.47 23.62 -28.38
C ILE A 204 -4.37 24.94 -29.22
N VAL A 205 -3.15 25.46 -29.40
CA VAL A 205 -2.93 26.69 -30.15
C VAL A 205 -3.34 26.53 -31.62
N LYS A 206 -2.99 25.41 -32.27
CA LYS A 206 -3.32 25.14 -33.67
C LYS A 206 -4.82 24.96 -33.88
N GLY A 207 -5.50 24.25 -32.96
CA GLY A 207 -6.96 24.05 -33.04
C GLY A 207 -7.74 25.36 -33.02
N SER A 208 -7.31 26.32 -32.24
CA SER A 208 -7.97 27.62 -32.13
C SER A 208 -7.65 28.59 -33.27
N ARG A 209 -6.43 28.55 -33.88
CA ARG A 209 -6.09 29.39 -35.05
C ARG A 209 -6.96 29.08 -36.28
N ILE A 210 -7.19 27.78 -36.55
CA ILE A 210 -8.07 27.35 -37.66
C ILE A 210 -9.52 27.80 -37.44
N ASN A 211 -9.90 28.13 -36.21
CA ASN A 211 -11.21 28.67 -35.88
C ASN A 211 -11.34 30.17 -36.23
N GLU A 212 -10.24 30.93 -36.29
CA GLU A 212 -10.22 32.35 -36.60
C GLU A 212 -10.47 32.62 -38.09
N ASP A 213 -9.97 31.75 -38.98
CA ASP A 213 -10.06 31.92 -40.43
C ASP A 213 -11.47 31.76 -41.01
N ARG A 214 -12.41 31.23 -40.23
CA ARG A 214 -13.82 31.16 -40.61
C ARG A 214 -14.61 32.16 -39.77
N GLY A 215 -14.79 33.38 -40.29
CA GLY A 215 -15.58 34.43 -39.63
C GLY A 215 -16.88 33.89 -39.04
N VAL A 216 -16.92 33.72 -37.75
CA VAL A 216 -18.11 33.22 -37.03
C VAL A 216 -19.08 34.41 -36.94
N THR A 217 -19.96 34.53 -37.92
CA THR A 217 -21.13 35.40 -37.85
C THR A 217 -21.95 35.06 -36.60
N SER A 218 -22.57 36.08 -36.01
CA SER A 218 -23.42 36.03 -34.82
C SER A 218 -24.20 34.70 -34.69
N THR A 219 -23.84 33.90 -33.68
CA THR A 219 -24.56 32.64 -33.41
C THR A 219 -25.93 32.94 -32.82
N ALA A 220 -27.00 32.29 -33.34
CA ALA A 220 -28.35 32.41 -32.81
C ALA A 220 -28.37 32.11 -31.29
N LEU A 221 -29.21 32.83 -30.54
CA LEU A 221 -29.34 32.69 -29.08
C LEU A 221 -29.53 31.23 -28.64
N VAL A 222 -30.39 30.51 -29.35
CA VAL A 222 -30.63 29.05 -29.10
C VAL A 222 -29.35 28.25 -29.13
N LYS A 223 -28.46 28.51 -30.09
CA LYS A 223 -27.17 27.80 -30.20
C LYS A 223 -26.25 28.11 -29.02
N LYS A 224 -26.21 29.37 -28.55
CA LYS A 224 -25.45 29.76 -27.35
C LYS A 224 -25.97 29.05 -26.11
N VAL A 225 -27.30 28.97 -25.94
CA VAL A 225 -27.92 28.27 -24.82
C VAL A 225 -27.58 26.78 -24.82
N ILE A 226 -27.67 26.10 -25.97
CA ILE A 226 -27.33 24.66 -26.04
C ILE A 226 -25.85 24.42 -25.73
N ILE A 227 -24.94 25.29 -26.22
CA ILE A 227 -23.50 25.18 -25.88
C ILE A 227 -23.28 25.37 -24.38
N ALA A 228 -23.95 26.32 -23.75
CA ALA A 228 -23.87 26.52 -22.31
C ALA A 228 -24.39 25.31 -21.54
N VAL A 229 -25.54 24.75 -21.95
CA VAL A 229 -26.12 23.54 -21.35
C VAL A 229 -25.15 22.33 -21.47
N LEU A 230 -24.59 22.09 -22.66
CA LEU A 230 -23.61 21.01 -22.87
C LEU A 230 -22.35 21.22 -22.04
N THR A 231 -21.86 22.46 -21.92
CA THR A 231 -20.69 22.79 -21.09
C THR A 231 -20.97 22.52 -19.61
N ILE A 232 -22.12 22.97 -19.11
CA ILE A 232 -22.54 22.74 -17.72
C ILE A 232 -22.73 21.23 -17.47
N ALA A 233 -23.40 20.54 -18.39
CA ALA A 233 -23.58 19.08 -18.27
C ALA A 233 -22.24 18.35 -18.23
N ALA A 234 -21.26 18.73 -19.05
CA ALA A 234 -19.91 18.19 -19.02
C ALA A 234 -19.24 18.43 -17.65
N LEU A 235 -19.27 19.67 -17.16
CA LEU A 235 -18.68 20.02 -15.87
C LEU A 235 -19.31 19.27 -14.70
N VAL A 236 -20.64 19.17 -14.65
CA VAL A 236 -21.37 18.43 -13.61
C VAL A 236 -21.04 16.94 -13.67
N THR A 237 -21.00 16.36 -14.86
CA THR A 237 -20.64 14.94 -15.04
C THR A 237 -19.19 14.68 -14.63
N ILE A 238 -18.25 15.51 -15.01
CA ILE A 238 -16.85 15.41 -14.59
C ILE A 238 -16.74 15.52 -13.07
N ALA A 239 -17.37 16.52 -12.46
CA ALA A 239 -17.34 16.70 -11.02
C ALA A 239 -17.91 15.49 -10.25
N HIS A 240 -18.93 14.83 -10.82
CA HIS A 240 -19.52 13.62 -10.23
C HIS A 240 -18.61 12.38 -10.34
N TRP A 241 -17.92 12.21 -11.47
CA TRP A 241 -17.15 10.99 -11.76
C TRP A 241 -15.66 11.09 -11.44
N ILE A 242 -15.05 12.29 -11.44
CA ILE A 242 -13.62 12.47 -11.16
C ILE A 242 -13.16 11.86 -9.82
N PRO A 243 -13.96 11.86 -8.74
CA PRO A 243 -13.58 11.22 -7.49
C PRO A 243 -13.48 9.68 -7.58
N ARG A 244 -13.96 9.08 -8.68
CA ARG A 244 -14.01 7.62 -8.89
C ARG A 244 -12.90 7.11 -9.80
N ILE A 245 -12.05 7.98 -10.32
CA ILE A 245 -10.90 7.61 -11.16
C ILE A 245 -9.58 7.89 -10.44
N PHE A 246 -8.48 7.35 -10.98
CA PHE A 246 -7.14 7.61 -10.47
C PHE A 246 -6.72 9.09 -10.68
N PRO A 247 -6.01 9.74 -9.74
CA PRO A 247 -5.60 9.26 -8.42
C PRO A 247 -6.62 9.54 -7.31
N ALA A 248 -7.79 10.13 -7.64
CA ALA A 248 -8.75 10.61 -6.64
C ALA A 248 -9.39 9.46 -5.86
N TRP A 249 -9.73 8.34 -6.52
CA TRP A 249 -10.33 7.18 -5.86
C TRP A 249 -9.42 6.55 -4.80
N PRO A 250 -8.18 6.14 -5.12
CA PRO A 250 -7.28 5.59 -4.11
C PRO A 250 -6.99 6.60 -2.99
N TYR A 251 -6.86 7.89 -3.29
CA TYR A 251 -6.72 8.93 -2.28
C TYR A 251 -7.93 9.01 -1.34
N HIS A 252 -9.14 8.97 -1.87
CA HIS A 252 -10.36 9.04 -1.06
C HIS A 252 -10.48 7.85 -0.10
N VAL A 253 -10.19 6.65 -0.59
CA VAL A 253 -10.21 5.42 0.23
C VAL A 253 -9.12 5.48 1.31
N ALA A 254 -7.90 5.86 0.94
CA ALA A 254 -6.78 6.00 1.87
C ALA A 254 -7.07 7.07 2.95
N HIS A 255 -7.56 8.24 2.55
CA HIS A 255 -7.90 9.31 3.48
C HIS A 255 -9.00 8.91 4.47
N LYS A 256 -10.03 8.18 4.01
CA LYS A 256 -11.08 7.63 4.87
C LYS A 256 -10.53 6.61 5.87
N TYR A 257 -9.59 5.77 5.42
CA TYR A 257 -8.88 4.84 6.29
C TYR A 257 -8.13 5.60 7.40
N LEU A 258 -7.35 6.62 7.05
CA LEU A 258 -6.59 7.44 8.00
C LEU A 258 -7.47 8.17 9.02
N ILE A 259 -8.62 8.71 8.57
CA ILE A 259 -9.59 9.35 9.49
C ILE A 259 -10.10 8.33 10.50
N ARG A 260 -10.50 7.13 10.05
CA ARG A 260 -11.01 6.08 10.95
C ARG A 260 -9.96 5.63 11.95
N ALA A 261 -8.73 5.51 11.51
CA ALA A 261 -7.65 5.10 12.36
C ALA A 261 -7.29 6.18 13.41
N LYS A 262 -7.30 7.48 13.04
CA LYS A 262 -7.18 8.58 14.01
C LYS A 262 -8.34 8.60 15.02
N ALA A 263 -9.55 8.29 14.57
CA ALA A 263 -10.70 8.18 15.45
C ALA A 263 -10.57 7.00 16.45
N ALA A 264 -10.01 5.87 16.00
CA ALA A 264 -9.69 4.74 16.87
C ALA A 264 -8.64 5.11 17.93
N MET A 265 -7.58 5.86 17.55
CA MET A 265 -6.60 6.38 18.50
C MET A 265 -7.23 7.31 19.55
N ALA A 266 -8.13 8.20 19.13
CA ALA A 266 -8.81 9.12 20.06
C ALA A 266 -9.73 8.39 21.07
N LYS A 267 -10.19 7.19 20.77
CA LYS A 267 -10.99 6.34 21.65
C LYS A 267 -10.17 5.40 22.52
N HIS A 268 -8.87 5.36 22.35
CA HIS A 268 -8.01 4.39 23.02
C HIS A 268 -8.13 4.48 24.56
N ASP A 269 -8.10 5.68 25.13
CA ASP A 269 -8.23 5.87 26.58
C ASP A 269 -9.58 5.37 27.10
N GLU A 270 -10.67 5.65 26.37
CA GLU A 270 -12.02 5.14 26.69
C GLU A 270 -12.08 3.60 26.61
N ASN A 271 -11.42 3.01 25.62
CA ASN A 271 -11.33 1.56 25.48
C ASN A 271 -10.55 0.95 26.65
N MET A 272 -9.49 1.60 27.11
CA MET A 272 -8.71 1.14 28.25
C MET A 272 -9.47 1.18 29.57
N GLU A 273 -10.38 2.15 29.76
CA GLU A 273 -11.29 2.18 30.93
C GLU A 273 -12.27 1.00 30.92
N LYS A 274 -12.72 0.59 29.72
CA LYS A 274 -13.65 -0.54 29.53
C LYS A 274 -12.96 -1.90 29.51
N PHE A 275 -11.65 -1.92 29.32
CA PHE A 275 -10.90 -3.16 29.24
C PHE A 275 -10.79 -3.86 30.59
N HIS A 276 -11.35 -5.06 30.69
CA HIS A 276 -11.28 -5.93 31.86
C HIS A 276 -10.91 -7.36 31.43
N PHE A 277 -10.07 -8.01 32.23
CA PHE A 277 -9.80 -9.44 32.05
C PHE A 277 -11.05 -10.26 32.38
N ILE A 278 -11.32 -11.29 31.58
CA ILE A 278 -12.36 -12.27 31.90
C ILE A 278 -11.78 -13.25 32.92
N GLY A 279 -12.29 -13.21 34.17
CA GLY A 279 -11.78 -13.99 35.29
C GLY A 279 -10.79 -13.23 36.18
N ASN A 280 -9.96 -13.96 36.93
CA ASN A 280 -8.95 -13.34 37.77
C ASN A 280 -7.85 -12.68 36.94
N ALA A 281 -7.35 -11.53 37.38
CA ALA A 281 -6.18 -10.91 36.73
C ALA A 281 -5.03 -11.93 36.64
N PRO A 282 -4.29 -11.96 35.53
CA PRO A 282 -3.16 -12.89 35.39
C PRO A 282 -2.13 -12.63 36.49
N ASP A 283 -1.55 -13.72 37.01
CA ASP A 283 -0.42 -13.59 37.93
C ASP A 283 0.76 -13.00 37.16
N LYS A 284 1.25 -11.88 37.67
CA LYS A 284 2.40 -11.18 37.12
C LYS A 284 3.62 -12.09 37.13
N MET A 285 4.16 -12.38 35.97
CA MET A 285 5.37 -13.18 35.84
C MET A 285 6.61 -12.33 36.14
N GLN A 286 7.50 -12.85 36.96
CA GLN A 286 8.78 -12.20 37.26
C GLN A 286 9.76 -12.43 36.11
N GLY A 287 10.42 -11.36 35.68
CA GLY A 287 11.43 -11.37 34.64
C GLY A 287 11.07 -10.46 33.46
N THR A 288 11.81 -10.60 32.38
CA THR A 288 11.67 -9.77 31.20
C THR A 288 11.09 -10.57 30.03
N ILE A 289 10.07 -10.01 29.40
CA ILE A 289 9.53 -10.46 28.12
C ILE A 289 9.95 -9.45 27.07
N ILE A 290 10.51 -9.91 25.94
CA ILE A 290 10.89 -9.09 24.80
C ILE A 290 10.12 -9.55 23.57
N VAL A 291 9.54 -8.59 22.84
CA VAL A 291 8.96 -8.80 21.52
C VAL A 291 9.78 -7.99 20.52
N VAL A 292 10.41 -8.66 19.57
CA VAL A 292 11.19 -8.02 18.51
C VAL A 292 10.44 -8.13 17.20
N ILE A 293 10.19 -6.99 16.58
CA ILE A 293 9.53 -6.86 15.29
C ILE A 293 10.63 -6.69 14.24
N GLY A 294 10.72 -7.65 13.31
CA GLY A 294 11.57 -7.56 12.12
C GLY A 294 10.78 -6.96 10.96
N GLU A 295 11.49 -6.40 10.00
CA GLU A 295 10.95 -5.72 8.83
C GLU A 295 11.35 -6.47 7.54
N SER A 296 10.38 -6.72 6.65
CA SER A 296 10.57 -7.27 5.29
C SER A 296 11.35 -8.59 5.25
N ALA A 297 11.27 -9.42 6.30
CA ALA A 297 12.06 -10.64 6.41
C ALA A 297 11.33 -11.84 5.80
N ASN A 298 11.89 -12.43 4.72
CA ASN A 298 11.37 -13.65 4.12
C ASN A 298 12.04 -14.89 4.74
N ARG A 299 11.25 -15.74 5.42
CA ARG A 299 11.78 -16.96 6.05
C ARG A 299 12.40 -17.95 5.06
N ASN A 300 12.04 -17.90 3.77
CA ASN A 300 12.64 -18.77 2.76
C ASN A 300 14.11 -18.39 2.46
N HIS A 301 14.51 -17.15 2.75
CA HIS A 301 15.90 -16.68 2.71
C HIS A 301 16.66 -16.92 4.04
N MET A 302 16.01 -17.43 5.07
CA MET A 302 16.62 -17.68 6.38
C MET A 302 17.01 -19.16 6.54
N LYS A 303 18.30 -19.45 6.65
CA LYS A 303 18.85 -20.81 6.76
C LYS A 303 18.23 -21.64 7.88
N ALA A 304 17.90 -21.01 9.02
CA ALA A 304 17.27 -21.66 10.16
C ALA A 304 15.87 -22.22 9.84
N PHE A 305 15.12 -21.57 8.95
CA PHE A 305 13.79 -21.99 8.51
C PHE A 305 13.82 -22.80 7.22
N ASN A 306 14.77 -22.51 6.33
CA ASN A 306 14.99 -23.20 5.06
C ASN A 306 16.41 -23.80 4.99
N PRO A 307 16.63 -24.99 5.52
CA PRO A 307 17.97 -25.62 5.51
C PRO A 307 18.57 -25.83 4.12
N ALA A 308 17.74 -25.84 3.06
CA ALA A 308 18.20 -25.96 1.67
C ALA A 308 18.69 -24.63 1.08
N TYR A 309 18.48 -23.49 1.77
CA TYR A 309 18.92 -22.19 1.26
C TYR A 309 20.45 -22.15 1.10
N PRO A 310 20.99 -21.64 -0.03
CA PRO A 310 22.42 -21.77 -0.33
C PRO A 310 23.32 -20.97 0.60
N ALA A 311 22.86 -19.80 1.09
CA ALA A 311 23.63 -18.92 1.95
C ALA A 311 23.37 -19.16 3.45
N GLU A 312 24.40 -18.96 4.29
CA GLU A 312 24.27 -18.99 5.75
C GLU A 312 23.81 -17.61 6.27
N THR A 313 22.51 -17.36 6.15
CA THR A 313 21.89 -16.07 6.45
C THR A 313 21.50 -15.92 7.92
N THR A 314 21.47 -17.00 8.70
CA THR A 314 21.05 -16.99 10.12
C THR A 314 21.93 -17.88 10.98
N PRO A 315 23.25 -17.62 11.05
CA PRO A 315 24.20 -18.51 11.72
C PRO A 315 23.88 -18.71 13.22
N TRP A 316 23.47 -17.63 13.92
CA TRP A 316 23.09 -17.76 15.33
C TRP A 316 21.78 -18.54 15.50
N LEU A 317 20.72 -18.19 14.79
CA LEU A 317 19.45 -18.88 14.93
C LEU A 317 19.52 -20.33 14.46
N SER A 318 20.32 -20.63 13.42
CA SER A 318 20.61 -21.99 12.96
C SER A 318 21.29 -22.82 14.07
N SER A 319 22.17 -22.21 14.86
CA SER A 319 22.83 -22.89 16.00
C SER A 319 21.86 -23.20 17.15
N GLN A 320 20.67 -22.55 17.19
CA GLN A 320 19.64 -22.82 18.21
C GLN A 320 18.66 -23.93 17.82
N LYS A 321 18.81 -24.54 16.65
CA LYS A 321 17.87 -25.53 16.10
C LYS A 321 17.57 -26.69 17.05
N ASP A 322 18.60 -27.19 17.78
CA ASP A 322 18.48 -28.31 18.71
C ASP A 322 18.36 -27.84 20.18
N ASN A 323 18.27 -26.54 20.41
CA ASN A 323 18.09 -25.95 21.72
C ASN A 323 16.64 -26.07 22.17
N ALA A 324 16.37 -26.83 23.22
CA ALA A 324 15.02 -27.04 23.74
C ALA A 324 14.32 -25.77 24.28
N ASP A 325 15.05 -24.67 24.43
CA ASP A 325 14.52 -23.37 24.84
C ASP A 325 14.00 -22.55 23.67
N PHE A 326 14.28 -22.93 22.42
CA PHE A 326 13.84 -22.26 21.20
C PHE A 326 12.75 -23.05 20.48
N TYR A 327 11.78 -22.33 19.96
CA TYR A 327 10.63 -22.82 19.21
C TYR A 327 10.57 -22.06 17.88
N LEU A 328 10.92 -22.70 16.78
CA LEU A 328 10.86 -22.13 15.43
C LEU A 328 9.52 -22.51 14.80
N LEU A 329 8.65 -21.51 14.60
CA LEU A 329 7.36 -21.73 13.94
C LEU A 329 7.59 -21.77 12.42
N LYS A 330 7.62 -22.98 11.85
CA LYS A 330 8.12 -23.22 10.47
C LYS A 330 7.17 -22.79 9.37
N ASN A 331 5.89 -22.67 9.67
CA ASN A 331 4.84 -22.34 8.69
C ASN A 331 4.15 -21.02 9.05
N THR A 332 4.94 -19.97 9.27
CA THR A 332 4.43 -18.64 9.61
C THR A 332 4.20 -17.79 8.37
N TYR A 333 3.12 -17.06 8.39
CA TYR A 333 2.70 -16.15 7.33
C TYR A 333 2.24 -14.82 7.92
N SER A 334 2.55 -13.71 7.26
CA SER A 334 1.89 -12.44 7.57
C SER A 334 0.49 -12.39 6.97
N CYS A 335 -0.42 -11.65 7.61
CA CYS A 335 -1.79 -11.46 7.11
C CYS A 335 -1.84 -10.52 5.92
N TYR A 336 -0.89 -9.60 5.85
CA TYR A 336 -0.77 -8.57 4.82
C TYR A 336 0.69 -8.37 4.41
N PRO A 337 0.95 -8.04 3.13
CA PRO A 337 2.29 -7.75 2.66
C PRO A 337 2.70 -6.27 2.89
N LEU A 338 2.24 -5.65 3.97
CA LEU A 338 2.47 -4.24 4.30
C LEU A 338 2.50 -4.02 5.80
N THR A 339 3.50 -3.30 6.27
CA THR A 339 3.84 -3.08 7.68
C THR A 339 2.65 -2.64 8.53
N GLU A 340 2.00 -1.50 8.22
CA GLU A 340 0.89 -0.98 9.07
C GLU A 340 -0.28 -1.96 9.17
N LYS A 341 -0.68 -2.59 8.06
CA LYS A 341 -1.80 -3.55 8.07
C LYS A 341 -1.44 -4.81 8.84
N SER A 342 -0.25 -5.32 8.64
CA SER A 342 0.26 -6.51 9.30
C SER A 342 0.42 -6.26 10.80
N LEU A 343 1.10 -5.19 11.20
CA LEU A 343 1.31 -4.85 12.60
C LEU A 343 0.02 -4.48 13.33
N SER A 344 -0.99 -3.91 12.64
CA SER A 344 -2.29 -3.66 13.26
C SER A 344 -2.97 -4.94 13.72
N MET A 345 -2.71 -6.05 13.07
CA MET A 345 -3.19 -7.38 13.47
C MET A 345 -2.27 -8.03 14.51
N ALA A 346 -0.94 -7.93 14.32
CA ALA A 346 0.03 -8.63 15.17
C ALA A 346 0.19 -8.03 16.57
N LEU A 347 -0.02 -6.72 16.72
CA LEU A 347 0.25 -5.99 17.96
C LEU A 347 -1.01 -5.53 18.71
N THR A 348 -2.19 -5.85 18.17
CA THR A 348 -3.47 -5.51 18.81
C THR A 348 -4.37 -6.74 18.89
N ASN A 349 -5.49 -6.59 19.59
CA ASN A 349 -6.52 -7.64 19.69
C ASN A 349 -7.31 -7.86 18.39
N LEU A 350 -6.96 -7.20 17.29
CA LEU A 350 -7.55 -7.47 15.97
C LEU A 350 -6.95 -8.75 15.39
N ASN A 351 -7.79 -9.64 14.88
CA ASN A 351 -7.35 -10.77 14.09
C ASN A 351 -8.40 -11.19 13.05
N GLN A 352 -8.05 -12.12 12.17
CA GLN A 352 -8.93 -12.58 11.09
C GLN A 352 -10.14 -13.38 11.59
N TYR A 353 -10.20 -13.74 12.87
CA TYR A 353 -11.12 -14.73 13.42
C TYR A 353 -12.13 -14.16 14.40
N ASN A 354 -11.83 -13.01 15.05
CA ASN A 354 -12.60 -12.51 16.20
C ASN A 354 -13.62 -11.41 15.90
N GLY A 355 -13.54 -10.77 14.72
CA GLY A 355 -14.48 -9.73 14.31
C GLY A 355 -14.46 -8.45 15.16
N VAL A 356 -13.40 -8.20 15.91
CA VAL A 356 -13.24 -6.97 16.73
C VAL A 356 -13.21 -5.74 15.81
N ASP A 357 -13.95 -4.69 16.17
CA ASP A 357 -13.91 -3.44 15.42
C ASP A 357 -12.58 -2.70 15.69
N ARG A 358 -12.03 -2.07 14.65
CA ARG A 358 -10.79 -1.29 14.78
C ARG A 358 -10.88 -0.15 15.81
N ASN A 359 -12.07 0.36 16.06
CA ASN A 359 -12.29 1.37 17.10
C ASN A 359 -12.14 0.82 18.52
N ASP A 360 -12.15 -0.50 18.70
CA ASP A 360 -12.03 -1.19 19.99
C ASP A 360 -10.65 -1.85 20.15
N MET A 361 -9.64 -1.35 19.41
CA MET A 361 -8.26 -1.85 19.49
C MET A 361 -7.67 -1.67 20.90
N ILE A 362 -6.97 -2.73 21.34
CA ILE A 362 -6.16 -2.78 22.56
C ILE A 362 -4.80 -3.34 22.17
N THR A 363 -3.73 -2.62 22.50
CA THR A 363 -2.38 -3.03 22.14
C THR A 363 -1.79 -4.04 23.13
N ILE A 364 -0.78 -4.74 22.67
CA ILE A 364 0.00 -5.69 23.51
C ILE A 364 0.67 -4.95 24.71
N THR A 365 1.05 -3.68 24.56
CA THR A 365 1.58 -2.83 25.65
C THR A 365 0.52 -2.42 26.65
N ASP A 366 -0.74 -2.22 26.21
CA ASP A 366 -1.85 -1.98 27.11
C ASP A 366 -2.11 -3.16 28.03
N VAL A 367 -2.10 -4.37 27.44
CA VAL A 367 -2.22 -5.61 28.23
C VAL A 367 -1.07 -5.74 29.22
N ALA A 368 0.17 -5.52 28.78
CA ALA A 368 1.34 -5.57 29.65
C ALA A 368 1.25 -4.59 30.82
N ASN A 369 0.80 -3.35 30.57
CA ASN A 369 0.58 -2.34 31.60
C ASN A 369 -0.53 -2.75 32.59
N LYS A 370 -1.64 -3.29 32.08
CA LYS A 370 -2.77 -3.75 32.88
C LYS A 370 -2.40 -4.94 33.77
N VAL A 371 -1.51 -5.82 33.31
CA VAL A 371 -0.92 -6.93 34.11
C VAL A 371 0.10 -6.40 35.13
N GLY A 372 0.64 -5.20 34.94
CA GLY A 372 1.57 -4.54 35.86
C GLY A 372 3.06 -4.63 35.47
N TYR A 373 3.36 -4.90 34.20
CA TYR A 373 4.73 -4.80 33.69
C TYR A 373 5.21 -3.35 33.57
N ASN A 374 6.51 -3.15 33.61
CA ASN A 374 7.14 -1.91 33.14
C ASN A 374 7.37 -2.03 31.64
N SER A 375 6.60 -1.31 30.85
CA SER A 375 6.62 -1.40 29.39
C SER A 375 7.59 -0.39 28.77
N TYR A 376 8.33 -0.85 27.77
CA TYR A 376 9.31 -0.08 27.01
C TYR A 376 9.08 -0.31 25.52
N PHE A 377 9.21 0.75 24.72
CA PHE A 377 9.24 0.67 23.27
C PHE A 377 10.57 1.25 22.77
N ILE A 378 11.28 0.50 21.93
CA ILE A 378 12.57 0.91 21.35
C ILE A 378 12.45 0.72 19.83
N SER A 379 12.64 1.78 19.06
CA SER A 379 12.53 1.72 17.60
C SER A 379 13.76 2.28 16.91
N ASN A 380 14.23 1.58 15.86
CA ASN A 380 15.22 2.11 14.93
C ASN A 380 14.56 2.71 13.66
N GLN A 381 13.25 2.65 13.55
CA GLN A 381 12.52 3.34 12.49
C GLN A 381 12.09 4.74 12.92
N ALA A 382 12.11 5.68 11.96
CA ALA A 382 11.62 7.02 12.20
C ALA A 382 10.11 6.99 12.55
N PRO A 383 9.65 7.82 13.50
CA PRO A 383 8.22 7.96 13.72
C PRO A 383 7.55 8.38 12.41
N SER A 384 6.73 7.50 11.87
CA SER A 384 5.94 7.80 10.69
C SER A 384 4.51 8.12 11.12
N PRO A 385 3.93 9.26 10.68
CA PRO A 385 2.51 9.57 10.93
C PRO A 385 1.56 8.48 10.44
N GLY A 386 2.09 7.54 9.70
CA GLY A 386 1.39 6.45 9.07
C GLY A 386 1.39 5.13 9.77
N ASN A 387 2.32 4.94 10.64
CA ASN A 387 2.33 3.73 11.43
C ASN A 387 1.58 3.97 12.76
N MET A 388 0.25 4.01 12.66
CA MET A 388 -0.61 4.32 13.80
C MET A 388 -0.57 3.25 14.86
N THR A 389 -0.41 2.01 14.48
CA THR A 389 -0.29 0.89 15.42
C THR A 389 0.96 1.05 16.27
N LEU A 390 2.10 1.35 15.66
CA LEU A 390 3.33 1.61 16.42
C LEU A 390 3.25 2.90 17.25
N ALA A 391 2.54 3.91 16.76
CA ALA A 391 2.29 5.13 17.56
C ALA A 391 1.46 4.83 18.81
N LEU A 392 0.45 3.94 18.73
CA LEU A 392 -0.32 3.47 19.90
C LEU A 392 0.56 2.65 20.84
N VAL A 393 1.30 1.66 20.33
CA VAL A 393 2.22 0.81 21.13
C VAL A 393 3.26 1.67 21.84
N SER A 394 3.85 2.63 21.13
CA SER A 394 4.81 3.60 21.67
C SER A 394 4.16 4.52 22.72
N GLY A 395 2.97 5.06 22.42
CA GLY A 395 2.23 5.96 23.31
C GLY A 395 1.72 5.29 24.58
N SER A 396 1.32 4.01 24.51
CA SER A 396 0.93 3.21 25.67
C SER A 396 2.13 2.77 26.52
N SER A 397 3.33 2.75 25.96
CA SER A 397 4.53 2.32 26.69
C SER A 397 4.91 3.33 27.77
N LYS A 398 5.29 2.87 28.98
CA LYS A 398 5.75 3.75 30.06
C LYS A 398 6.98 4.57 29.67
N LYS A 399 7.84 4.01 28.81
CA LYS A 399 8.99 4.72 28.20
C LYS A 399 9.14 4.29 26.75
N SER A 400 9.37 5.27 25.90
CA SER A 400 9.58 5.06 24.47
C SER A 400 10.87 5.74 24.01
N PHE A 401 11.64 5.05 23.18
CA PHE A 401 12.91 5.50 22.63
C PHE A 401 12.90 5.30 21.11
N THR A 402 13.38 6.31 20.40
CA THR A 402 13.72 6.19 18.97
C THR A 402 15.21 6.48 18.80
N THR A 403 15.91 5.71 17.98
CA THR A 403 17.34 5.94 17.74
C THR A 403 17.58 7.32 17.12
N THR A 404 18.76 7.90 17.39
CA THR A 404 19.08 9.26 16.95
C THR A 404 19.21 9.41 15.43
N HIS A 405 19.50 8.31 14.71
CA HIS A 405 19.56 8.26 13.25
C HIS A 405 18.79 7.02 12.78
N PRO A 406 17.46 7.07 12.83
CA PRO A 406 16.63 5.92 12.48
C PRO A 406 16.80 5.53 10.99
N GLY A 407 16.56 4.27 10.70
CA GLY A 407 16.64 3.72 9.35
C GLY A 407 18.07 3.39 8.91
N GLY A 408 18.96 3.07 9.84
CA GLY A 408 20.32 2.60 9.58
C GLY A 408 20.64 1.35 10.37
N ASP A 409 21.80 1.33 10.99
CA ASP A 409 22.32 0.22 11.79
C ASP A 409 21.41 -0.13 12.99
N ASP A 410 20.81 -1.32 12.95
CA ASP A 410 19.91 -1.83 14.00
C ASP A 410 20.63 -2.13 15.33
N MET A 411 21.95 -2.28 15.35
CA MET A 411 22.69 -2.47 16.60
C MET A 411 22.52 -1.29 17.57
N LYS A 412 22.11 -0.12 17.09
CA LYS A 412 21.83 1.07 17.91
C LYS A 412 20.66 0.88 18.89
N VAL A 413 19.76 -0.07 18.67
CA VAL A 413 18.73 -0.40 19.66
C VAL A 413 19.33 -0.88 20.98
N MET A 414 20.54 -1.42 20.94
CA MET A 414 21.27 -1.87 22.13
C MET A 414 21.62 -0.73 23.09
N ASP A 415 21.84 0.49 22.58
CA ASP A 415 22.15 1.64 23.43
C ASP A 415 20.97 1.96 24.36
N TYR A 416 19.74 1.81 23.86
CA TYR A 416 18.51 2.04 24.62
C TYR A 416 18.10 0.82 25.43
N LEU A 417 18.36 -0.40 24.92
CA LEU A 417 18.12 -1.63 25.69
C LEU A 417 18.97 -1.65 26.97
N LYS A 418 20.21 -1.14 26.93
CA LYS A 418 21.09 -0.99 28.10
C LYS A 418 20.58 0.02 29.13
N MET A 419 19.69 0.93 28.72
CA MET A 419 19.04 1.89 29.65
C MET A 419 17.83 1.31 30.39
N VAL A 420 17.34 0.15 29.99
CA VAL A 420 16.23 -0.54 30.67
C VAL A 420 16.73 -1.08 32.00
N PRO A 421 16.13 -0.66 33.13
CA PRO A 421 16.59 -1.15 34.44
C PRO A 421 16.17 -2.60 34.64
N LYS A 422 16.98 -3.35 35.38
CA LYS A 422 16.63 -4.68 35.85
C LYS A 422 15.55 -4.54 36.92
N THR A 423 14.29 -4.72 36.52
CA THR A 423 13.14 -4.71 37.44
C THR A 423 12.57 -6.13 37.58
N GLU A 424 11.63 -6.31 38.50
CA GLU A 424 10.97 -7.60 38.66
C GLU A 424 10.22 -8.06 37.41
N CYS A 425 9.67 -7.10 36.63
CA CYS A 425 8.85 -7.40 35.47
C CYS A 425 8.98 -6.33 34.40
N ASN A 426 9.69 -6.64 33.31
CA ASN A 426 9.77 -5.77 32.13
C ASN A 426 9.05 -6.38 30.93
N PHE A 427 8.39 -5.54 30.15
CA PHE A 427 7.86 -5.87 28.84
C PHE A 427 8.45 -4.90 27.82
N ILE A 428 9.22 -5.41 26.86
CA ILE A 428 9.99 -4.59 25.93
C ILE A 428 9.57 -4.93 24.52
N VAL A 429 9.14 -3.94 23.75
CA VAL A 429 8.91 -4.06 22.31
C VAL A 429 10.07 -3.37 21.60
N ILE A 430 10.75 -4.10 20.70
CA ILE A 430 11.85 -3.58 19.89
C ILE A 430 11.42 -3.65 18.42
N HIS A 431 11.52 -2.54 17.70
CA HIS A 431 11.19 -2.45 16.30
C HIS A 431 12.44 -2.13 15.49
N LEU A 432 12.85 -3.08 14.67
CA LEU A 432 14.05 -3.02 13.84
C LEU A 432 13.73 -2.38 12.47
N GLU A 433 14.73 -1.84 11.82
CA GLU A 433 14.69 -1.49 10.40
C GLU A 433 14.81 -2.73 9.52
N GLY A 434 15.48 -3.78 10.02
CA GLY A 434 15.57 -5.10 9.43
C GLY A 434 16.07 -5.11 7.99
N SER A 435 15.30 -5.77 7.13
CA SER A 435 15.59 -5.88 5.69
C SER A 435 14.72 -4.93 4.84
N HIS A 436 14.41 -3.75 5.37
CA HIS A 436 13.72 -2.70 4.61
C HIS A 436 14.52 -2.27 3.37
N ASP A 437 13.85 -1.83 2.32
CA ASP A 437 14.48 -1.46 1.03
C ASP A 437 15.74 -0.60 1.19
N ARG A 438 16.62 -0.66 0.16
CA ARG A 438 18.03 -0.31 0.21
C ARG A 438 18.81 -1.17 1.20
N TYR A 439 18.62 -2.47 1.11
CA TYR A 439 19.21 -3.52 1.98
C TYR A 439 20.68 -3.27 2.32
N ARG A 440 21.45 -2.70 1.36
CA ARG A 440 22.85 -2.32 1.55
C ARG A 440 23.05 -1.30 2.68
N ASP A 441 22.13 -0.37 2.85
CA ASP A 441 22.23 0.69 3.85
C ASP A 441 21.83 0.20 5.27
N ARG A 442 21.31 -1.01 5.37
CA ARG A 442 20.96 -1.67 6.66
C ARG A 442 22.14 -2.39 7.29
N ILE A 443 23.26 -2.50 6.57
CA ILE A 443 24.44 -3.26 6.94
C ILE A 443 25.60 -2.31 7.19
N PRO A 444 26.33 -2.43 8.33
CA PRO A 444 27.56 -1.65 8.54
C PRO A 444 28.57 -1.88 7.40
N PRO A 445 29.38 -0.86 7.05
CA PRO A 445 30.32 -0.96 5.92
C PRO A 445 31.35 -2.09 6.04
N ASP A 446 31.74 -2.43 7.27
CA ASP A 446 32.74 -3.44 7.63
C ASP A 446 32.13 -4.83 7.96
N PHE A 447 30.80 -4.97 7.86
CA PHE A 447 30.13 -6.25 8.10
C PHE A 447 30.48 -7.27 7.01
N ASP A 448 30.74 -8.53 7.42
CA ASP A 448 31.01 -9.65 6.54
C ASP A 448 29.76 -10.06 5.76
N ARG A 449 29.70 -9.60 4.49
CA ARG A 449 28.54 -9.77 3.61
C ARG A 449 28.53 -11.14 2.97
N ILE A 450 27.32 -11.57 2.65
CA ILE A 450 27.06 -12.75 1.83
C ILE A 450 27.38 -12.43 0.38
N HIS A 451 28.03 -13.39 -0.27
CA HIS A 451 28.18 -13.44 -1.70
C HIS A 451 27.95 -14.87 -2.18
N VAL A 452 27.02 -15.06 -3.11
CA VAL A 452 26.71 -16.37 -3.71
C VAL A 452 26.85 -16.25 -5.23
N ASP A 453 27.67 -17.10 -5.82
CA ASP A 453 27.87 -17.15 -7.26
C ASP A 453 26.53 -17.34 -7.99
N GLY A 454 26.24 -16.44 -8.93
CA GLY A 454 25.00 -16.45 -9.72
C GLY A 454 23.86 -15.62 -9.14
N ASN A 455 23.96 -15.12 -7.91
CA ASN A 455 23.01 -14.16 -7.37
C ASN A 455 23.21 -12.77 -8.00
N SER A 456 22.16 -11.96 -7.97
CA SER A 456 22.30 -10.50 -8.19
C SER A 456 22.81 -9.84 -6.90
N GLU A 457 23.51 -8.70 -7.04
CA GLU A 457 23.96 -7.90 -5.89
C GLU A 457 22.80 -7.55 -4.93
N LYS A 458 21.60 -7.31 -5.48
CA LYS A 458 20.38 -7.07 -4.69
C LYS A 458 20.04 -8.24 -3.75
N VAL A 459 20.13 -9.48 -4.24
CA VAL A 459 19.86 -10.68 -3.41
C VAL A 459 20.95 -10.85 -2.36
N ASP A 460 22.22 -10.67 -2.72
CA ASP A 460 23.33 -10.76 -1.77
C ASP A 460 23.25 -9.68 -0.67
N ASP A 461 22.85 -8.46 -1.01
CA ASP A 461 22.62 -7.38 -0.04
C ASP A 461 21.42 -7.68 0.87
N TYR A 462 20.33 -8.24 0.32
CA TYR A 462 19.18 -8.67 1.09
C TYR A 462 19.54 -9.80 2.07
N ASP A 463 20.22 -10.82 1.61
CA ASP A 463 20.68 -11.93 2.44
C ASP A 463 21.65 -11.48 3.53
N SER A 464 22.50 -10.50 3.20
CA SER A 464 23.41 -9.87 4.16
C SER A 464 22.65 -9.07 5.24
N SER A 465 21.56 -8.40 4.88
CA SER A 465 20.71 -7.69 5.85
C SER A 465 20.00 -8.65 6.81
N ILE A 466 19.58 -9.82 6.32
CA ILE A 466 19.04 -10.90 7.16
C ILE A 466 20.13 -11.43 8.11
N LYS A 467 21.35 -11.66 7.61
CA LYS A 467 22.49 -12.10 8.43
C LYS A 467 22.82 -11.09 9.51
N TYR A 468 22.76 -9.81 9.20
CA TYR A 468 22.97 -8.75 10.18
C TYR A 468 21.85 -8.69 11.23
N THR A 469 20.60 -8.85 10.82
CA THR A 469 19.46 -8.97 11.75
C THR A 469 19.64 -10.16 12.71
N ASP A 470 20.13 -11.29 12.23
CA ASP A 470 20.43 -12.47 13.08
C ASP A 470 21.48 -12.13 14.16
N GLU A 471 22.51 -11.34 13.81
CA GLU A 471 23.51 -10.88 14.78
C GLU A 471 22.92 -9.87 15.79
N VAL A 472 22.07 -8.96 15.36
CA VAL A 472 21.35 -8.03 16.25
C VAL A 472 20.48 -8.82 17.24
N LEU A 473 19.72 -9.82 16.76
CA LEU A 473 18.88 -10.68 17.59
C LEU A 473 19.70 -11.46 18.64
N LYS A 474 20.87 -11.97 18.24
CA LYS A 474 21.83 -12.62 19.16
C LYS A 474 22.26 -11.67 20.27
N ASN A 475 22.61 -10.43 19.94
CA ASN A 475 23.06 -9.43 20.90
C ASN A 475 21.93 -9.02 21.87
N ILE A 476 20.71 -8.83 21.36
CA ILE A 476 19.53 -8.56 22.19
C ILE A 476 19.30 -9.73 23.17
N TYR A 477 19.26 -10.96 22.66
CA TYR A 477 19.07 -12.17 23.45
C TYR A 477 20.13 -12.30 24.56
N GLN A 478 21.41 -12.22 24.20
CA GLN A 478 22.52 -12.41 25.14
C GLN A 478 22.50 -11.33 26.23
N TYR A 479 22.37 -10.06 25.84
CA TYR A 479 22.31 -8.97 26.81
C TYR A 479 21.13 -9.11 27.77
N ALA A 480 19.94 -9.41 27.25
CA ALA A 480 18.74 -9.55 28.07
C ALA A 480 18.82 -10.76 29.01
N LYS A 481 19.41 -11.87 28.57
CA LYS A 481 19.65 -13.05 29.39
C LYS A 481 20.59 -12.76 30.54
N ASP A 482 21.70 -12.07 30.27
CA ASP A 482 22.72 -11.79 31.28
C ASP A 482 22.34 -10.66 32.24
N ASN A 483 21.59 -9.64 31.77
CA ASN A 483 21.40 -8.39 32.51
C ASN A 483 19.96 -8.12 32.92
N LEU A 484 18.95 -8.65 32.20
CA LEU A 484 17.55 -8.27 32.39
C LEU A 484 16.66 -9.43 32.89
N ASN A 485 17.23 -10.57 33.24
CA ASN A 485 16.46 -11.75 33.64
C ASN A 485 15.43 -12.16 32.57
N LEU A 486 15.92 -12.47 31.36
CA LEU A 486 15.07 -12.80 30.22
C LEU A 486 14.32 -14.13 30.45
N GLU A 487 13.00 -14.08 30.46
CA GLU A 487 12.14 -15.23 30.59
C GLU A 487 11.52 -15.67 29.27
N ALA A 488 11.20 -14.72 28.38
CA ALA A 488 10.71 -14.99 27.04
C ALA A 488 11.19 -13.94 26.03
N MET A 489 11.47 -14.38 24.80
CA MET A 489 11.71 -13.51 23.65
C MET A 489 10.92 -14.04 22.47
N VAL A 490 10.15 -13.16 21.82
CA VAL A 490 9.41 -13.44 20.59
C VAL A 490 10.00 -12.58 19.49
N TYR A 491 10.37 -13.17 18.38
CA TYR A 491 10.70 -12.47 17.14
C TYR A 491 9.72 -12.87 16.07
N PHE A 492 9.22 -11.90 15.33
CA PHE A 492 8.44 -12.14 14.11
C PHE A 492 8.74 -11.07 13.07
N GLY A 493 8.70 -11.46 11.78
CA GLY A 493 8.71 -10.52 10.67
C GLY A 493 7.32 -9.96 10.46
N ASP A 494 7.22 -8.67 10.18
CA ASP A 494 5.96 -8.03 9.84
C ASP A 494 5.37 -8.57 8.53
N HIS A 495 6.20 -8.71 7.50
CA HIS A 495 5.91 -9.39 6.24
C HIS A 495 7.19 -9.95 5.60
N GLY A 496 7.04 -10.68 4.50
CA GLY A 496 8.15 -11.13 3.67
C GLY A 496 8.47 -10.16 2.54
N GLU A 497 9.42 -10.56 1.68
CA GLU A 497 9.88 -9.77 0.53
C GLU A 497 10.03 -10.65 -0.71
N ASP A 498 9.52 -10.20 -1.85
CA ASP A 498 9.76 -10.81 -3.15
C ASP A 498 10.91 -10.07 -3.86
N MET A 499 11.99 -10.77 -4.17
CA MET A 499 13.18 -10.14 -4.75
C MET A 499 12.97 -9.55 -6.14
N VAL A 500 11.87 -9.87 -6.82
CA VAL A 500 11.53 -9.36 -8.15
C VAL A 500 10.44 -8.30 -8.08
N ARG A 501 9.43 -8.51 -7.23
CA ARG A 501 8.20 -7.70 -7.19
C ARG A 501 8.05 -6.88 -5.91
N PHE A 502 9.02 -6.99 -5.01
CA PHE A 502 9.00 -6.35 -3.69
C PHE A 502 7.81 -6.82 -2.83
N HIS A 503 7.17 -5.92 -2.13
CA HIS A 503 5.95 -6.18 -1.36
C HIS A 503 4.89 -5.12 -1.68
N GLY A 504 3.62 -5.45 -1.55
CA GLY A 504 2.51 -4.54 -1.83
C GLY A 504 1.20 -5.27 -2.15
N ASP A 505 0.08 -4.56 -2.10
CA ASP A 505 -1.25 -5.14 -2.35
C ASP A 505 -1.59 -5.31 -3.84
N GLY A 506 -0.82 -4.70 -4.74
CA GLY A 506 -1.12 -4.67 -6.17
C GLY A 506 -0.95 -6.01 -6.88
N ILE A 507 0.05 -6.79 -6.51
CA ILE A 507 0.27 -8.18 -6.95
C ILE A 507 0.63 -9.00 -5.72
N PHE A 508 -0.05 -10.12 -5.55
CA PHE A 508 0.27 -11.08 -4.51
C PHE A 508 1.28 -12.11 -5.00
N THR A 509 2.33 -12.32 -4.21
CA THR A 509 3.18 -13.51 -4.25
C THR A 509 3.33 -14.09 -2.85
N TRP A 510 3.58 -15.38 -2.76
CA TRP A 510 3.78 -16.05 -1.47
C TRP A 510 5.00 -15.51 -0.71
N ASP A 511 6.04 -15.08 -1.42
CA ASP A 511 7.25 -14.53 -0.80
C ASP A 511 6.98 -13.26 -0.01
N MET A 512 5.97 -12.46 -0.41
CA MET A 512 5.56 -11.25 0.32
C MET A 512 4.97 -11.54 1.71
N ILE A 513 4.54 -12.77 1.98
CA ILE A 513 3.91 -13.13 3.26
C ILE A 513 4.62 -14.26 4.01
N HIS A 514 5.67 -14.86 3.46
CA HIS A 514 6.49 -15.85 4.14
C HIS A 514 7.35 -15.18 5.22
N SER A 515 6.74 -14.77 6.34
CA SER A 515 7.45 -14.12 7.44
C SER A 515 7.99 -15.17 8.46
N PRO A 516 9.13 -14.91 9.12
CA PRO A 516 9.66 -15.76 10.17
C PRO A 516 8.97 -15.50 11.51
N CYS A 517 8.95 -16.53 12.38
CA CYS A 517 8.61 -16.36 13.78
C CYS A 517 9.35 -17.40 14.63
N PHE A 518 9.98 -16.96 15.73
CA PHE A 518 10.48 -17.85 16.76
C PHE A 518 10.16 -17.33 18.17
N VAL A 519 10.15 -18.26 19.12
CA VAL A 519 9.96 -17.98 20.55
C VAL A 519 11.10 -18.63 21.32
N TYR A 520 11.72 -17.85 22.22
CA TYR A 520 12.59 -18.36 23.27
C TYR A 520 11.83 -18.34 24.60
N LEU A 521 11.94 -19.43 25.38
CA LEU A 521 11.43 -19.51 26.76
C LEU A 521 12.55 -20.02 27.68
N SER A 522 12.79 -19.32 28.79
CA SER A 522 13.76 -19.75 29.79
C SER A 522 13.36 -21.09 30.40
N SER A 523 14.33 -21.83 30.94
CA SER A 523 14.03 -23.07 31.67
C SER A 523 13.15 -22.81 32.90
N LYS A 524 13.31 -21.67 33.58
CA LYS A 524 12.47 -21.25 34.70
C LYS A 524 11.04 -21.03 34.23
N TYR A 525 10.85 -20.31 33.11
CA TYR A 525 9.52 -20.09 32.52
C TYR A 525 8.84 -21.42 32.19
N LYS A 526 9.54 -22.35 31.50
CA LYS A 526 9.00 -23.64 31.08
C LYS A 526 8.56 -24.49 32.26
N ASN A 527 9.32 -24.47 33.36
CA ASN A 527 8.98 -25.21 34.57
C ASN A 527 7.70 -24.68 35.22
N ASN A 528 7.49 -23.35 35.22
CA ASN A 528 6.31 -22.72 35.82
C ASN A 528 5.10 -22.74 34.89
N HIS A 529 5.31 -22.77 33.56
CA HIS A 529 4.28 -22.64 32.51
C HIS A 529 4.42 -23.76 31.47
N SER A 530 4.56 -25.00 31.91
CA SER A 530 4.79 -26.15 31.03
C SER A 530 3.75 -26.35 29.94
N ALA A 531 2.50 -25.97 30.19
CA ALA A 531 1.43 -26.03 29.19
C ALA A 531 1.69 -25.12 28.00
N VAL A 532 2.24 -23.91 28.20
CA VAL A 532 2.60 -22.97 27.13
C VAL A 532 3.73 -23.56 26.29
N ALA A 533 4.79 -24.04 26.93
CA ALA A 533 5.94 -24.66 26.29
C ALA A 533 5.54 -25.88 25.45
N ASN A 534 4.70 -26.75 26.00
CA ASN A 534 4.21 -27.94 25.29
C ASN A 534 3.33 -27.55 24.07
N ASN A 535 2.46 -26.57 24.22
CA ASN A 535 1.63 -26.09 23.11
C ASN A 535 2.48 -25.52 21.97
N LEU A 536 3.49 -24.72 22.27
CA LEU A 536 4.42 -24.20 21.26
C LEU A 536 5.11 -25.37 20.54
N ARG A 537 5.63 -26.36 21.27
CA ARG A 537 6.36 -27.51 20.71
C ARG A 537 5.48 -28.33 19.76
N VAL A 538 4.26 -28.64 20.15
CA VAL A 538 3.31 -29.42 19.34
C VAL A 538 2.89 -28.65 18.06
N ASN A 539 2.94 -27.33 18.09
CA ASN A 539 2.45 -26.50 16.99
C ASN A 539 3.54 -25.89 16.10
N GLU A 540 4.82 -26.16 16.32
CA GLU A 540 5.94 -25.60 15.52
C GLU A 540 5.81 -25.82 14.01
N ASN A 541 5.19 -26.92 13.60
CA ASN A 541 5.01 -27.27 12.18
C ASN A 541 3.63 -26.91 11.63
N ARG A 542 2.76 -26.29 12.45
CA ARG A 542 1.42 -25.89 12.00
C ARG A 542 1.45 -24.51 11.36
N ILE A 543 0.42 -24.24 10.55
CA ILE A 543 0.23 -22.91 9.99
C ILE A 543 -0.05 -21.92 11.12
N PHE A 544 0.67 -20.83 11.12
CA PHE A 544 0.56 -19.72 12.06
C PHE A 544 0.55 -18.40 11.29
N THR A 545 -0.45 -17.59 11.50
CA THR A 545 -0.51 -16.25 10.92
C THR A 545 -0.16 -15.19 11.97
N ASN A 546 0.54 -14.13 11.58
CA ASN A 546 1.10 -13.17 12.53
C ASN A 546 0.04 -12.35 13.30
N ASP A 547 -1.23 -12.34 12.88
CA ASP A 547 -2.35 -11.82 13.68
C ASP A 547 -2.59 -12.60 14.98
N LEU A 548 -2.00 -13.79 15.12
CA LEU A 548 -2.02 -14.57 16.36
C LEU A 548 -0.84 -14.26 17.30
N VAL A 549 0.07 -13.36 16.90
CA VAL A 549 1.22 -12.95 17.75
C VAL A 549 0.72 -12.24 19.01
N TYR A 550 -0.27 -11.35 18.89
CA TYR A 550 -0.88 -10.70 20.05
C TYR A 550 -1.38 -11.73 21.07
N ASP A 551 -2.14 -12.69 20.61
CA ASP A 551 -2.71 -13.74 21.46
C ASP A 551 -1.63 -14.61 22.10
N MET A 552 -0.61 -14.99 21.32
CA MET A 552 0.54 -15.77 21.80
C MET A 552 1.31 -15.01 22.89
N VAL A 553 1.61 -13.73 22.69
CA VAL A 553 2.33 -12.90 23.67
C VAL A 553 1.49 -12.66 24.92
N CYS A 554 0.18 -12.42 24.78
CA CYS A 554 -0.72 -12.36 25.91
C CYS A 554 -0.74 -13.67 26.72
N GLY A 555 -0.73 -14.81 26.03
CA GLY A 555 -0.60 -16.14 26.65
C GLY A 555 0.73 -16.34 27.40
N ILE A 556 1.82 -15.77 26.89
CA ILE A 556 3.13 -15.77 27.56
C ILE A 556 3.11 -14.88 28.82
N MET A 557 2.38 -13.77 28.80
CA MET A 557 2.29 -12.83 29.92
C MET A 557 1.53 -13.38 31.15
N GLY A 558 0.65 -14.39 31.01
CA GLY A 558 -0.04 -14.94 32.16
C GLY A 558 -1.12 -15.99 31.87
N ARG A 559 -1.35 -16.87 32.84
CA ARG A 559 -2.24 -18.05 32.74
C ARG A 559 -3.72 -17.75 32.45
N SER A 560 -4.29 -16.68 32.96
CA SER A 560 -5.74 -16.43 32.85
C SER A 560 -6.14 -15.78 31.53
N ILE A 561 -5.22 -15.10 30.85
CA ILE A 561 -5.40 -14.70 29.45
C ILE A 561 -5.46 -15.95 28.58
N MET A 562 -4.67 -16.96 28.91
CA MET A 562 -4.58 -18.23 28.22
C MET A 562 -5.91 -19.02 28.14
N ASN A 563 -6.81 -18.91 29.11
CA ASN A 563 -8.10 -19.61 29.04
C ASN A 563 -9.02 -19.09 27.93
N MET A 564 -8.91 -17.81 27.57
CA MET A 564 -9.63 -17.22 26.43
C MET A 564 -8.89 -17.50 25.10
N ILE A 565 -7.58 -17.51 25.12
CA ILE A 565 -6.69 -17.59 23.96
C ILE A 565 -6.39 -19.03 23.54
N LEU A 566 -6.34 -20.00 24.46
CA LEU A 566 -6.17 -21.43 24.13
C LEU A 566 -7.32 -21.98 23.24
N TYR A 567 -8.52 -21.40 23.35
CA TYR A 567 -9.60 -21.68 22.42
C TYR A 567 -9.38 -21.01 21.04
N MET A 568 -8.64 -19.90 20.96
CA MET A 568 -8.41 -19.13 19.73
C MET A 568 -7.08 -19.47 19.06
N ILE A 569 -5.98 -19.68 19.81
CA ILE A 569 -4.66 -19.99 19.20
C ILE A 569 -4.64 -21.38 18.55
N PHE A 570 -5.42 -22.33 19.07
CA PHE A 570 -5.44 -23.70 18.54
C PHE A 570 -6.82 -24.35 18.76
N PRO A 571 -7.88 -23.89 18.05
CA PRO A 571 -9.13 -24.64 18.07
C PRO A 571 -8.88 -26.02 17.48
N ARG A 572 -9.15 -27.07 18.25
CA ARG A 572 -9.01 -28.48 17.82
C ARG A 572 -9.76 -28.81 16.52
N SER A 573 -10.68 -27.96 16.09
CA SER A 573 -11.59 -28.19 14.96
C SER A 573 -11.29 -27.39 13.68
N ILE A 574 -10.32 -26.43 13.65
CA ILE A 574 -10.05 -25.57 12.48
C ILE A 574 -8.72 -25.94 11.81
N MET A 575 -7.98 -26.90 12.32
CA MET A 575 -6.74 -27.37 11.72
C MET A 575 -7.00 -28.68 10.97
N VAL A 576 -7.41 -28.55 9.72
CA VAL A 576 -7.42 -29.62 8.71
C VAL A 576 -6.29 -29.36 7.73
#